data_faf679d657ca247765ce407b1ec46bbb
#
_entry.id   faf679d657ca247765ce407b1ec46bbb
#
_cell.length_a   1.000
_cell.length_b   1.000
_cell.length_c   1.000
_cell.angle_alpha   90.00
_cell.angle_beta   90.00
_cell.angle_gamma   90.00
#
_symmetry.space_group_name_H-M   'P 1'
#
loop_
_entity.id
_entity.type
_entity.pdbx_description
1 polymer ?
#
loop_
_entity_poly.entity_id
_entity_poly.type
_entity_poly.pdbx_seq_one_letter_code
_entity_poly.pdbx_strand_id
1 'polypeptide(L)'
;NPGGPDEDFGIKYNIANGGPAPEAITDAIFRRTTTLDNYRIAAAPDVDIDTLGTSEVAGMTVEVIDPVADYADLMERLFDFPAIRAAGLSMAFDAMSAVTGPYAVEIFERRLGFAPGTVRNAVPLEDFGGHHPDPNLVHARALYDAMMAPYAPDFGAASDGDGDRNLIIG
;
A
#
# COMPACT_ATOMS: atom_id res chain seq x y z
N ASN A 1 -6.16 6.86 -2.47
CA ASN A 1 -7.51 7.19 -1.99
C ASN A 1 -8.54 6.17 -2.50
N PRO A 2 -9.57 5.85 -1.70
CA PRO A 2 -10.56 4.82 -2.05
C PRO A 2 -11.49 5.19 -3.21
N GLY A 3 -11.62 6.48 -3.56
CA GLY A 3 -12.44 6.94 -4.68
C GLY A 3 -11.84 6.69 -6.07
N GLY A 4 -10.56 6.37 -6.14
CA GLY A 4 -9.83 6.17 -7.38
C GLY A 4 -9.41 7.47 -8.08
N PRO A 5 -8.70 7.37 -9.23
CA PRO A 5 -8.02 8.51 -9.84
C PRO A 5 -8.96 9.58 -10.41
N ASP A 6 -10.17 9.23 -10.78
CA ASP A 6 -11.14 10.18 -11.35
C ASP A 6 -11.91 10.97 -10.28
N GLU A 7 -11.95 10.46 -9.05
CA GLU A 7 -12.74 11.03 -7.96
C GLU A 7 -11.88 11.68 -6.88
N ASP A 8 -10.75 11.06 -6.58
CA ASP A 8 -9.89 11.47 -5.47
C ASP A 8 -8.43 11.67 -5.92
N PHE A 9 -7.95 12.88 -5.79
CA PHE A 9 -6.54 13.21 -5.89
C PHE A 9 -6.09 13.99 -4.66
N GLY A 10 -4.98 13.56 -4.06
CA GLY A 10 -4.43 14.25 -2.91
C GLY A 10 -3.03 13.78 -2.53
N ILE A 11 -2.39 14.58 -1.69
CA ILE A 11 -1.07 14.27 -1.14
C ILE A 11 -1.22 14.23 0.38
N LYS A 12 -0.93 13.10 0.99
CA LYS A 12 -0.84 12.96 2.45
C LYS A 12 0.52 13.46 2.92
N TYR A 13 0.54 14.45 3.80
CA TYR A 13 1.75 14.97 4.40
C TYR A 13 1.91 14.46 5.83
N ASN A 14 3.00 13.77 6.09
CA ASN A 14 3.35 13.26 7.42
C ASN A 14 4.40 14.17 8.06
N ILE A 15 4.24 14.44 9.35
CA ILE A 15 5.18 15.23 10.14
C ILE A 15 6.30 14.37 10.73
N ALA A 16 7.22 15.00 11.45
CA ALA A 16 8.46 14.37 11.93
C ALA A 16 8.28 13.09 12.78
N ASN A 17 7.12 12.91 13.42
CA ASN A 17 6.81 11.69 14.17
C ASN A 17 6.26 10.54 13.32
N GLY A 18 6.15 10.73 11.99
CA GLY A 18 5.60 9.76 11.05
C GLY A 18 4.07 9.76 10.93
N GLY A 19 3.36 10.51 11.77
CA GLY A 19 1.91 10.61 11.71
C GLY A 19 1.40 11.68 10.74
N PRO A 20 0.08 11.65 10.41
CA PRO A 20 -0.54 12.66 9.57
C PRO A 20 -0.37 14.06 10.13
N ALA A 21 -0.20 15.07 9.27
CA ALA A 21 -0.08 16.45 9.68
C ALA A 21 -1.40 16.96 10.29
N PRO A 22 -1.35 17.71 11.40
CA PRO A 22 -2.53 18.41 11.93
C PRO A 22 -3.08 19.44 10.91
N GLU A 23 -4.39 19.70 11.00
CA GLU A 23 -5.10 20.64 10.10
C GLU A 23 -4.41 22.02 10.02
N ALA A 24 -3.88 22.53 11.12
CA ALA A 24 -3.18 23.81 11.13
C ALA A 24 -1.99 23.83 10.14
N ILE A 25 -1.30 22.71 9.94
CA ILE A 25 -0.19 22.57 8.99
C ILE A 25 -0.73 22.44 7.57
N THR A 26 -1.71 21.57 7.34
CA THR A 26 -2.30 21.38 6.01
C THR A 26 -3.01 22.64 5.51
N ASP A 27 -3.70 23.38 6.39
CA ASP A 27 -4.28 24.70 6.08
C ASP A 27 -3.22 25.75 5.73
N ALA A 28 -2.09 25.74 6.42
CA ALA A 28 -0.99 26.63 6.08
C ALA A 28 -0.39 26.32 4.70
N ILE A 29 -0.24 25.03 4.38
CA ILE A 29 0.19 24.57 3.05
C ILE A 29 -0.85 25.00 1.99
N PHE A 30 -2.13 24.73 2.24
CA PHE A 30 -3.22 25.12 1.32
C PHE A 30 -3.22 26.64 1.06
N ARG A 31 -3.18 27.46 2.12
CA ARG A 31 -3.09 28.93 1.96
C ARG A 31 -1.87 29.33 1.13
N ARG A 32 -0.75 28.62 1.26
CA ARG A 32 0.44 28.91 0.45
C ARG A 32 0.18 28.60 -1.03
N THR A 33 -0.51 27.48 -1.34
CA THR A 33 -0.81 27.13 -2.75
C THR A 33 -1.68 28.19 -3.42
N THR A 34 -2.63 28.82 -2.70
CA THR A 34 -3.50 29.86 -3.26
C THR A 34 -2.78 31.18 -3.59
N THR A 35 -1.53 31.35 -3.15
CA THR A 35 -0.69 32.53 -3.41
C THR A 35 0.42 32.29 -4.42
N LEU A 36 0.47 31.11 -5.05
CA LEU A 36 1.46 30.76 -6.07
C LEU A 36 0.96 31.18 -7.44
N ASP A 37 1.64 32.14 -8.07
CA ASP A 37 1.32 32.59 -9.43
C ASP A 37 2.04 31.74 -10.50
N ASN A 38 3.11 31.05 -10.11
CA ASN A 38 3.92 30.21 -11.01
C ASN A 38 4.63 29.09 -10.23
N TYR A 39 5.13 28.11 -10.95
CA TYR A 39 6.03 27.08 -10.44
C TYR A 39 7.28 26.97 -11.32
N ARG A 40 8.35 26.46 -10.74
CA ARG A 40 9.60 26.24 -11.45
C ARG A 40 9.71 24.78 -11.85
N ILE A 41 10.17 24.56 -13.08
CA ILE A 41 10.53 23.24 -13.59
C ILE A 41 12.02 23.21 -13.93
N ALA A 42 12.66 22.07 -13.73
CA ALA A 42 14.02 21.83 -14.22
C ALA A 42 13.94 21.22 -15.62
N ALA A 43 14.81 21.64 -16.53
CA ALA A 43 15.03 20.95 -17.79
C ALA A 43 15.94 19.74 -17.51
N ALA A 44 15.35 18.65 -17.07
CA ALA A 44 16.03 17.42 -16.71
C ALA A 44 15.39 16.24 -17.43
N PRO A 45 16.13 15.15 -17.73
CA PRO A 45 15.53 13.91 -18.19
C PRO A 45 14.65 13.31 -17.08
N ASP A 46 13.70 12.49 -17.49
CA ASP A 46 12.91 11.70 -16.56
C ASP A 46 13.82 10.74 -15.78
N VAL A 47 13.48 10.52 -14.51
CA VAL A 47 14.17 9.54 -13.68
C VAL A 47 13.57 8.16 -13.96
N ASP A 48 14.41 7.18 -14.27
CA ASP A 48 14.00 5.77 -14.28
C ASP A 48 13.78 5.32 -12.83
N ILE A 49 12.52 5.19 -12.44
CA ILE A 49 12.10 4.75 -11.11
C ILE A 49 11.92 3.23 -11.00
N ASP A 50 12.06 2.50 -12.10
CA ASP A 50 11.92 1.04 -12.15
C ASP A 50 13.26 0.32 -11.92
N THR A 51 14.36 1.04 -12.08
CA THR A 51 15.71 0.50 -11.86
C THR A 51 16.27 0.97 -10.53
N LEU A 52 16.52 0.03 -9.61
CA LEU A 52 17.14 0.32 -8.31
C LEU A 52 18.55 0.88 -8.48
N GLY A 53 18.91 1.85 -7.69
CA GLY A 53 20.24 2.45 -7.67
C GLY A 53 20.26 3.96 -7.57
N THR A 54 21.44 4.53 -7.72
CA THR A 54 21.67 5.97 -7.57
C THR A 54 22.01 6.61 -8.92
N SER A 55 21.41 7.76 -9.20
CA SER A 55 21.68 8.56 -10.39
C SER A 55 21.79 10.05 -10.05
N GLU A 56 22.44 10.82 -10.94
CA GLU A 56 22.54 12.28 -10.83
C GLU A 56 21.60 12.92 -11.86
N VAL A 57 20.63 13.71 -11.38
CA VAL A 57 19.63 14.37 -12.22
C VAL A 57 19.59 15.86 -11.88
N ALA A 58 19.95 16.72 -12.83
CA ALA A 58 19.96 18.18 -12.68
C ALA A 58 20.74 18.67 -11.43
N GLY A 59 21.83 17.99 -11.08
CA GLY A 59 22.66 18.32 -9.91
C GLY A 59 22.10 17.85 -8.56
N MET A 60 21.13 16.94 -8.61
CA MET A 60 20.53 16.30 -7.43
C MET A 60 20.79 14.80 -7.50
N THR A 61 21.26 14.22 -6.42
CA THR A 61 21.36 12.76 -6.28
C THR A 61 19.98 12.17 -6.06
N VAL A 62 19.59 11.23 -6.90
CA VAL A 62 18.34 10.47 -6.80
C VAL A 62 18.67 9.02 -6.54
N GLU A 63 18.14 8.46 -5.46
CA GLU A 63 18.25 7.05 -5.11
C GLU A 63 16.89 6.37 -5.27
N VAL A 64 16.83 5.32 -6.11
CA VAL A 64 15.66 4.44 -6.26
C VAL A 64 15.87 3.23 -5.38
N ILE A 65 15.00 3.07 -4.39
CA ILE A 65 15.07 1.98 -3.38
C ILE A 65 14.00 0.92 -3.63
N ASP A 66 14.15 -0.26 -3.03
CA ASP A 66 13.10 -1.28 -2.94
C ASP A 66 12.27 -1.08 -1.64
N PRO A 67 11.14 -0.39 -1.70
CA PRO A 67 10.35 -0.11 -0.51
C PRO A 67 9.68 -1.36 0.05
N VAL A 68 9.47 -2.38 -0.77
CA VAL A 68 8.85 -3.65 -0.35
C VAL A 68 9.81 -4.44 0.53
N ALA A 69 11.07 -4.57 0.10
CA ALA A 69 12.10 -5.26 0.88
C ALA A 69 12.35 -4.55 2.22
N ASP A 70 12.53 -3.23 2.20
CA ASP A 70 12.76 -2.44 3.42
C ASP A 70 11.62 -2.57 4.44
N TYR A 71 10.38 -2.52 3.96
CA TYR A 71 9.21 -2.69 4.82
C TYR A 71 9.11 -4.12 5.37
N ALA A 72 9.34 -5.12 4.55
CA ALA A 72 9.30 -6.51 4.97
C ALA A 72 10.40 -6.83 6.01
N ASP A 73 11.60 -6.25 5.87
CA ASP A 73 12.68 -6.34 6.86
C ASP A 73 12.30 -5.68 8.19
N LEU A 74 11.56 -4.57 8.13
CA LEU A 74 11.02 -3.93 9.33
C LEU A 74 9.99 -4.84 10.02
N MET A 75 9.09 -5.46 9.26
CA MET A 75 8.07 -6.36 9.80
C MET A 75 8.69 -7.59 10.49
N GLU A 76 9.75 -8.19 9.92
CA GLU A 76 10.47 -9.29 10.58
C GLU A 76 11.12 -8.90 11.91
N ARG A 77 11.48 -7.63 12.09
CA ARG A 77 12.00 -7.13 13.36
C ARG A 77 10.93 -6.82 14.40
N LEU A 78 9.71 -6.48 13.93
CA LEU A 78 8.60 -6.08 14.81
C LEU A 78 7.71 -7.25 15.22
N PHE A 79 7.63 -8.30 14.42
CA PHE A 79 6.75 -9.43 14.63
C PHE A 79 7.52 -10.75 14.68
N ASP A 80 7.02 -11.70 15.46
CA ASP A 80 7.60 -13.04 15.59
C ASP A 80 7.16 -13.93 14.41
N PHE A 81 7.84 -13.81 13.28
CA PHE A 81 7.57 -14.59 12.07
C PHE A 81 7.70 -16.11 12.30
N PRO A 82 8.71 -16.61 13.06
CA PRO A 82 8.76 -18.02 13.44
C PRO A 82 7.50 -18.52 14.15
N ALA A 83 6.97 -17.76 15.11
CA ALA A 83 5.75 -18.12 15.81
C ALA A 83 4.52 -18.12 14.90
N ILE A 84 4.41 -17.12 14.01
CA ILE A 84 3.32 -17.05 13.03
C ILE A 84 3.35 -18.25 12.09
N ARG A 85 4.52 -18.62 11.57
CA ARG A 85 4.68 -19.83 10.73
C ARG A 85 4.32 -21.10 11.49
N ALA A 86 4.75 -21.21 12.75
CA ALA A 86 4.50 -22.39 13.59
C ALA A 86 3.02 -22.56 13.98
N ALA A 87 2.23 -21.50 13.93
CA ALA A 87 0.80 -21.54 14.22
C ALA A 87 0.01 -22.36 13.20
N GLY A 88 0.53 -22.56 11.98
CA GLY A 88 -0.08 -23.40 10.95
C GLY A 88 -1.43 -22.88 10.45
N LEU A 89 -1.70 -21.60 10.62
CA LEU A 89 -2.94 -20.96 10.17
C LEU A 89 -2.98 -20.85 8.64
N SER A 90 -4.18 -20.88 8.09
CA SER A 90 -4.46 -20.53 6.70
C SER A 90 -5.09 -19.14 6.63
N MET A 91 -4.81 -18.39 5.56
CA MET A 91 -5.37 -17.06 5.39
C MET A 91 -5.72 -16.75 3.94
N ALA A 92 -6.56 -15.73 3.76
CA ALA A 92 -6.78 -15.05 2.49
C ALA A 92 -6.61 -13.54 2.69
N PHE A 93 -5.85 -12.90 1.83
CA PHE A 93 -5.67 -11.45 1.85
C PHE A 93 -6.10 -10.86 0.51
N ASP A 94 -6.93 -9.83 0.52
CA ASP A 94 -7.32 -9.09 -0.68
C ASP A 94 -6.66 -7.71 -0.68
N ALA A 95 -5.72 -7.53 -1.60
CA ALA A 95 -5.01 -6.26 -1.77
C ALA A 95 -5.78 -5.26 -2.63
N MET A 96 -6.96 -5.62 -3.14
CA MET A 96 -7.87 -4.77 -3.92
C MET A 96 -7.22 -4.07 -5.12
N SER A 97 -6.23 -4.73 -5.76
CA SER A 97 -5.41 -4.19 -6.86
C SER A 97 -4.74 -2.86 -6.51
N ALA A 98 -4.33 -2.72 -5.26
CA ALA A 98 -3.78 -1.50 -4.69
C ALA A 98 -2.33 -1.68 -4.20
N VAL A 99 -1.76 -0.64 -3.60
CA VAL A 99 -0.34 -0.56 -3.25
C VAL A 99 0.16 -1.65 -2.31
N THR A 100 -0.71 -2.23 -1.48
CA THR A 100 -0.35 -3.27 -0.51
C THR A 100 -0.04 -4.63 -1.14
N GLY A 101 -0.42 -4.86 -2.41
CA GLY A 101 -0.27 -6.15 -3.07
C GLY A 101 1.15 -6.71 -3.05
N PRO A 102 2.17 -6.00 -3.58
CA PRO A 102 3.56 -6.46 -3.55
C PRO A 102 4.10 -6.72 -2.14
N TYR A 103 3.74 -5.88 -1.18
CA TYR A 103 4.11 -6.03 0.23
C TYR A 103 3.50 -7.29 0.85
N ALA A 104 2.22 -7.53 0.59
CA ALA A 104 1.52 -8.71 1.08
C ALA A 104 2.09 -10.00 0.50
N VAL A 105 2.40 -10.03 -0.79
CA VAL A 105 3.06 -11.19 -1.43
C VAL A 105 4.43 -11.46 -0.80
N GLU A 106 5.25 -10.42 -0.61
CA GLU A 106 6.57 -10.57 0.00
C GLU A 106 6.46 -11.09 1.43
N ILE A 107 5.59 -10.49 2.24
CA ILE A 107 5.47 -10.84 3.67
C ILE A 107 4.77 -12.19 3.85
N PHE A 108 3.58 -12.36 3.27
CA PHE A 108 2.77 -13.55 3.55
C PHE A 108 3.25 -14.77 2.79
N GLU A 109 3.42 -14.67 1.47
CA GLU A 109 3.75 -15.85 0.67
C GLU A 109 5.24 -16.18 0.73
N ARG A 110 6.14 -15.20 0.60
CA ARG A 110 7.59 -15.47 0.54
C ARG A 110 8.23 -15.61 1.90
N ARG A 111 8.00 -14.68 2.84
CA ARG A 111 8.67 -14.70 4.14
C ARG A 111 7.94 -15.55 5.18
N LEU A 112 6.63 -15.46 5.27
CA LEU A 112 5.85 -16.29 6.19
C LEU A 112 5.53 -17.69 5.65
N GLY A 113 5.65 -17.90 4.34
CA GLY A 113 5.50 -19.22 3.71
C GLY A 113 4.05 -19.69 3.55
N PHE A 114 3.10 -18.78 3.53
CA PHE A 114 1.75 -19.11 3.13
C PHE A 114 1.71 -19.56 1.67
N ALA A 115 0.68 -20.33 1.30
CA ALA A 115 0.56 -20.87 -0.04
C ALA A 115 0.49 -19.77 -1.11
N PRO A 116 1.08 -19.95 -2.30
CA PRO A 116 0.87 -19.05 -3.42
C PRO A 116 -0.63 -18.85 -3.72
N GLY A 117 -1.05 -17.61 -3.93
CA GLY A 117 -2.46 -17.25 -4.11
C GLY A 117 -3.21 -16.94 -2.82
N THR A 118 -2.52 -16.95 -1.67
CA THR A 118 -3.03 -16.40 -0.42
C THR A 118 -3.37 -14.91 -0.59
N VAL A 119 -2.54 -14.18 -1.35
CA VAL A 119 -2.78 -12.77 -1.69
C VAL A 119 -3.52 -12.68 -3.02
N ARG A 120 -4.73 -12.14 -2.98
CA ARG A 120 -5.57 -11.89 -4.15
C ARG A 120 -5.44 -10.45 -4.58
N ASN A 121 -5.72 -10.19 -5.88
CA ASN A 121 -5.63 -8.84 -6.45
C ASN A 121 -4.31 -8.15 -6.10
N ALA A 122 -3.20 -8.92 -6.17
CA ALA A 122 -1.89 -8.51 -5.69
C ALA A 122 -1.16 -7.51 -6.61
N VAL A 123 -1.60 -7.37 -7.85
CA VAL A 123 -0.99 -6.44 -8.81
C VAL A 123 -1.65 -5.08 -8.68
N PRO A 124 -0.91 -4.02 -8.32
CA PRO A 124 -1.46 -2.67 -8.32
C PRO A 124 -1.87 -2.25 -9.75
N LEU A 125 -3.06 -1.67 -9.86
CA LEU A 125 -3.59 -1.13 -11.11
C LEU A 125 -3.97 0.32 -10.90
N GLU A 126 -3.80 1.17 -11.91
CA GLU A 126 -4.05 2.61 -11.82
C GLU A 126 -5.50 2.94 -11.46
N ASP A 127 -6.43 2.12 -11.93
CA ASP A 127 -7.87 2.22 -11.69
C ASP A 127 -8.40 1.18 -10.69
N PHE A 128 -7.50 0.49 -9.96
CA PHE A 128 -7.83 -0.61 -9.05
C PHE A 128 -8.62 -1.75 -9.73
N GLY A 129 -8.42 -1.94 -11.04
CA GLY A 129 -9.14 -2.93 -11.85
C GLY A 129 -10.62 -2.58 -12.06
N GLY A 130 -10.96 -1.30 -12.07
CA GLY A 130 -12.34 -0.81 -12.18
C GLY A 130 -13.19 -1.00 -10.93
N HIS A 131 -12.55 -1.26 -9.78
CA HIS A 131 -13.22 -1.47 -8.50
C HIS A 131 -12.94 -0.31 -7.53
N HIS A 132 -13.81 -0.18 -6.53
CA HIS A 132 -13.60 0.75 -5.43
C HIS A 132 -12.78 0.07 -4.33
N PRO A 133 -11.54 0.52 -4.06
CA PRO A 133 -10.63 -0.17 -3.12
C PRO A 133 -10.92 0.25 -1.67
N ASP A 134 -12.13 -0.01 -1.19
CA ASP A 134 -12.57 0.24 0.18
C ASP A 134 -12.87 -1.11 0.86
N PRO A 135 -12.14 -1.51 1.92
CA PRO A 135 -12.22 -2.83 2.52
C PRO A 135 -13.45 -2.96 3.41
N ASN A 136 -14.61 -3.05 2.80
CA ASN A 136 -15.90 -3.27 3.47
C ASN A 136 -16.63 -4.47 2.84
N LEU A 137 -17.76 -4.87 3.43
CA LEU A 137 -18.52 -6.05 2.99
C LEU A 137 -19.13 -5.92 1.59
N VAL A 138 -19.21 -4.71 1.04
CA VAL A 138 -19.70 -4.47 -0.31
C VAL A 138 -18.59 -4.66 -1.32
N HIS A 139 -17.46 -3.99 -1.13
CA HIS A 139 -16.34 -3.97 -2.07
C HIS A 139 -15.39 -5.18 -1.92
N ALA A 140 -15.21 -5.70 -0.70
CA ALA A 140 -14.48 -6.95 -0.44
C ALA A 140 -15.39 -8.20 -0.49
N ARG A 141 -16.44 -8.17 -1.30
CA ARG A 141 -17.46 -9.23 -1.33
C ARG A 141 -16.89 -10.60 -1.65
N ALA A 142 -15.96 -10.69 -2.58
CA ALA A 142 -15.32 -11.96 -2.94
C ALA A 142 -14.52 -12.57 -1.79
N LEU A 143 -13.85 -11.74 -0.97
CA LEU A 143 -13.20 -12.21 0.25
C LEU A 143 -14.24 -12.67 1.27
N TYR A 144 -15.27 -11.87 1.51
CA TYR A 144 -16.36 -12.25 2.44
C TYR A 144 -16.99 -13.59 2.07
N ASP A 145 -17.36 -13.78 0.80
CA ASP A 145 -17.97 -15.03 0.35
C ASP A 145 -17.02 -16.23 0.50
N ALA A 146 -15.72 -16.03 0.28
CA ALA A 146 -14.71 -17.06 0.52
C ALA A 146 -14.58 -17.42 2.01
N MET A 147 -14.67 -16.44 2.90
CA MET A 147 -14.61 -16.64 4.35
C MET A 147 -15.87 -17.28 4.93
N MET A 148 -17.02 -17.14 4.24
CA MET A 148 -18.28 -17.78 4.64
C MET A 148 -18.49 -19.16 3.99
N ALA A 149 -17.60 -19.60 3.11
CA ALA A 149 -17.72 -20.87 2.41
C ALA A 149 -17.32 -22.06 3.31
N PRO A 150 -17.80 -23.28 3.04
CA PRO A 150 -17.22 -24.50 3.61
C PRO A 150 -15.70 -24.53 3.31
N TYR A 151 -14.91 -24.89 4.31
CA TYR A 151 -13.43 -24.92 4.21
C TYR A 151 -12.78 -23.55 4.01
N ALA A 152 -13.40 -22.49 4.55
CA ALA A 152 -12.80 -21.17 4.60
C ALA A 152 -11.43 -21.20 5.30
N PRO A 153 -10.51 -20.29 4.95
CA PRO A 153 -9.31 -20.07 5.75
C PRO A 153 -9.64 -19.66 7.18
N ASP A 154 -8.67 -19.80 8.09
CA ASP A 154 -8.84 -19.41 9.49
C ASP A 154 -8.98 -17.89 9.65
N PHE A 155 -8.44 -17.12 8.68
CA PHE A 155 -8.35 -15.67 8.76
C PHE A 155 -8.45 -15.02 7.38
N GLY A 156 -9.26 -13.99 7.27
CA GLY A 156 -9.39 -13.16 6.07
C GLY A 156 -9.08 -11.70 6.36
N ALA A 157 -8.39 -11.03 5.45
CA ALA A 157 -8.15 -9.61 5.54
C ALA A 157 -8.20 -8.92 4.17
N ALA A 158 -8.54 -7.65 4.16
CA ALA A 158 -8.41 -6.78 3.00
C ALA A 158 -7.86 -5.42 3.42
N SER A 159 -7.18 -4.72 2.52
CA SER A 159 -6.69 -3.36 2.74
C SER A 159 -7.19 -2.42 1.65
N ASP A 160 -7.26 -1.12 1.96
CA ASP A 160 -7.68 -0.10 1.00
C ASP A 160 -6.57 0.33 0.03
N GLY A 161 -6.88 1.33 -0.80
CA GLY A 161 -6.04 1.80 -1.89
C GLY A 161 -4.63 2.25 -1.48
N ASP A 162 -4.48 2.85 -0.32
CA ASP A 162 -3.19 3.32 0.24
C ASP A 162 -2.76 2.56 1.51
N GLY A 163 -3.53 1.55 1.92
CA GLY A 163 -3.14 0.60 2.96
C GLY A 163 -3.33 1.07 4.40
N ASP A 164 -4.06 2.18 4.64
CA ASP A 164 -4.26 2.71 5.98
C ASP A 164 -5.55 2.20 6.67
N ARG A 165 -6.42 1.52 5.93
CA ARG A 165 -7.65 0.88 6.45
C ARG A 165 -7.67 -0.61 6.15
N ASN A 166 -8.31 -1.37 7.03
CA ASN A 166 -8.38 -2.82 6.92
C ASN A 166 -9.75 -3.35 7.27
N LEU A 167 -10.15 -4.44 6.60
CA LEU A 167 -11.22 -5.35 6.99
C LEU A 167 -10.59 -6.64 7.49
N ILE A 168 -11.07 -7.14 8.61
CA ILE A 168 -10.68 -8.44 9.17
C ILE A 168 -11.92 -9.33 9.29
N ILE A 169 -11.80 -10.59 8.87
CA ILE A 169 -12.83 -11.62 8.96
C ILE A 169 -12.18 -12.89 9.54
N GLY A 170 -12.74 -13.43 10.62
CA GLY A 170 -12.29 -14.65 11.28
C GLY A 170 -13.45 -15.51 11.68
#